data_bb71a5b85add3a004415d9df703c18f9
#
_entry.id   bb71a5b85add3a004415d9df703c18f9
#
_cell.length_a   1.000
_cell.length_b   1.000
_cell.length_c   1.000
_cell.angle_alpha   90.00
_cell.angle_beta   90.00
_cell.angle_gamma   90.00
#
_symmetry.space_group_name_H-M   'P 1'
#
loop_
_entity.id
_entity.type
_entity.pdbx_description
1 polymer ?
#
loop_
_entity_poly.entity_id
_entity_poly.type
_entity_poly.pdbx_seq_one_letter_code
_entity_poly.pdbx_strand_id
1 'polypeptide(L)'
;IRVKPIKDMRPTRDILYASGRVISGDTVHVFVVHAPSRAGGELVSRPNRMAVAKKLTSAIDSVKAISPLAKIIVAGGFNDYINDKSLQYICNSGMTDVSADAHGNNGAKGTYKFKGEWGSLDHLFCSNALRTMVIGCCIADYKFLLVDDDIYGGVEPFRNFRGAKYLNGYSDHLPLVIKFKQ
;
A
#
# COMPACT_ATOMS: atom_id res chain seq x y z
N ILE A 1 2.81 -10.37 12.34
CA ILE A 1 1.66 -10.05 13.24
C ILE A 1 0.43 -10.74 12.66
N ARG A 2 -0.09 -11.70 13.39
CA ARG A 2 -1.20 -12.53 12.91
C ARG A 2 -2.51 -11.74 12.82
N VAL A 3 -3.14 -11.79 11.66
CA VAL A 3 -4.50 -11.29 11.44
C VAL A 3 -5.49 -12.43 11.66
N LYS A 4 -6.28 -12.36 12.74
CA LYS A 4 -7.34 -13.34 12.98
C LYS A 4 -8.51 -13.07 12.04
N PRO A 5 -8.99 -14.07 11.28
CA PRO A 5 -10.19 -13.90 10.47
C PRO A 5 -11.41 -13.53 11.32
N ILE A 6 -12.24 -12.64 10.80
CA ILE A 6 -13.60 -12.40 11.31
C ILE A 6 -14.56 -13.41 10.70
N LYS A 7 -15.82 -13.44 11.17
CA LYS A 7 -16.86 -14.32 10.60
C LYS A 7 -16.91 -14.15 9.06
N ASP A 8 -16.97 -15.26 8.36
CA ASP A 8 -17.05 -15.36 6.89
C ASP A 8 -15.83 -14.82 6.12
N MET A 9 -14.76 -14.43 6.83
CA MET A 9 -13.49 -14.05 6.22
C MET A 9 -12.62 -15.26 5.94
N ARG A 10 -12.17 -15.42 4.70
CA ARG A 10 -11.12 -16.40 4.37
C ARG A 10 -9.81 -16.01 5.08
N PRO A 11 -8.95 -16.98 5.42
CA PRO A 11 -7.62 -16.67 5.94
C PRO A 11 -6.92 -15.66 5.05
N THR A 12 -6.35 -14.62 5.68
CA THR A 12 -5.60 -13.59 4.98
C THR A 12 -4.14 -13.63 5.40
N ARG A 13 -3.32 -12.85 4.71
CA ARG A 13 -1.89 -12.71 4.99
C ARG A 13 -1.69 -12.01 6.32
N ASP A 14 -0.67 -12.42 7.04
CA ASP A 14 -0.22 -11.73 8.25
C ASP A 14 0.47 -10.41 7.89
N ILE A 15 0.48 -9.46 8.82
CA ILE A 15 1.21 -8.21 8.69
C ILE A 15 2.67 -8.50 9.04
N LEU A 16 3.59 -8.26 8.11
CA LEU A 16 5.02 -8.30 8.37
C LEU A 16 5.41 -7.06 9.18
N TYR A 17 6.20 -7.26 10.22
CA TYR A 17 6.80 -6.17 11.00
C TYR A 17 8.30 -6.38 11.10
N ALA A 18 9.03 -5.33 10.82
CA ALA A 18 10.47 -5.26 11.01
C ALA A 18 10.85 -3.92 11.69
N SER A 19 11.90 -3.93 12.47
CA SER A 19 12.52 -2.70 12.99
C SER A 19 14.03 -2.80 12.92
N GLY A 20 14.69 -1.67 12.68
CA GLY A 20 16.14 -1.63 12.57
C GLY A 20 16.66 -0.20 12.66
N ARG A 21 17.95 -0.09 12.97
CA ARG A 21 18.66 1.20 12.96
C ARG A 21 19.11 1.52 11.53
N VAL A 22 18.86 2.74 11.11
CA VAL A 22 19.37 3.28 9.85
C VAL A 22 20.68 4.05 10.09
N ILE A 23 21.36 4.45 9.02
CA ILE A 23 22.68 5.10 9.08
C ILE A 23 22.69 6.35 9.96
N SER A 24 21.56 7.11 9.99
CA SER A 24 21.42 8.27 10.89
C SER A 24 21.41 7.92 12.40
N GLY A 25 21.42 6.64 12.76
CA GLY A 25 21.29 6.18 14.13
C GLY A 25 19.85 6.02 14.62
N ASP A 26 18.88 6.44 13.83
CA ASP A 26 17.45 6.32 14.16
C ASP A 26 16.95 4.89 14.04
N THR A 27 16.02 4.52 14.90
CA THR A 27 15.26 3.28 14.71
C THR A 27 14.04 3.55 13.85
N VAL A 28 13.90 2.79 12.79
CA VAL A 28 12.73 2.81 11.90
C VAL A 28 11.94 1.52 12.07
N HIS A 29 10.62 1.64 12.14
CA HIS A 29 9.67 0.55 12.23
C HIS A 29 8.92 0.45 10.90
N VAL A 30 8.90 -0.74 10.29
CA VAL A 30 8.26 -0.98 8.99
C VAL A 30 7.19 -2.05 9.16
N PHE A 31 5.97 -1.73 8.74
CA PHE A 31 4.88 -2.68 8.61
C PHE A 31 4.58 -2.89 7.13
N VAL A 32 4.48 -4.14 6.68
CA VAL A 32 4.07 -4.46 5.31
C VAL A 32 2.74 -5.19 5.34
N VAL A 33 1.80 -4.71 4.55
CA VAL A 33 0.41 -5.17 4.51
C VAL A 33 0.07 -5.67 3.12
N HIS A 34 -0.68 -6.78 3.07
CA HIS A 34 -1.41 -7.16 1.86
C HIS A 34 -2.84 -7.53 2.26
N ALA A 35 -3.70 -6.55 2.25
CA ALA A 35 -5.10 -6.70 2.66
C ALA A 35 -5.91 -7.53 1.65
N PRO A 36 -7.04 -8.13 2.07
CA PRO A 36 -7.93 -8.87 1.19
C PRO A 36 -8.41 -8.04 0.00
N SER A 37 -8.45 -8.68 -1.18
CA SER A 37 -8.91 -8.03 -2.41
C SER A 37 -10.40 -7.66 -2.36
N ARG A 38 -10.83 -6.89 -3.35
CA ARG A 38 -12.25 -6.48 -3.53
C ARG A 38 -13.08 -7.59 -4.22
N ALA A 39 -12.56 -8.82 -4.32
CA ALA A 39 -13.26 -9.95 -4.92
C ALA A 39 -14.58 -10.24 -4.22
N GLY A 40 -15.62 -10.52 -5.00
CA GLY A 40 -16.98 -10.67 -4.51
C GLY A 40 -17.74 -9.36 -4.28
N GLY A 41 -17.11 -8.22 -4.60
CA GLY A 41 -17.68 -6.89 -4.43
C GLY A 41 -17.06 -6.12 -3.28
N GLU A 42 -16.95 -4.82 -3.46
CA GLU A 42 -16.32 -3.91 -2.49
C GLU A 42 -17.04 -3.95 -1.14
N LEU A 43 -18.36 -3.82 -1.13
CA LEU A 43 -19.16 -3.78 0.10
C LEU A 43 -19.06 -5.09 0.90
N VAL A 44 -19.07 -6.24 0.21
CA VAL A 44 -18.99 -7.57 0.84
C VAL A 44 -17.61 -7.80 1.47
N SER A 45 -16.56 -7.38 0.79
CA SER A 45 -15.17 -7.58 1.23
C SER A 45 -14.64 -6.50 2.18
N ARG A 46 -15.31 -5.36 2.30
CA ARG A 46 -14.92 -4.22 3.16
C ARG A 46 -14.65 -4.59 4.62
N PRO A 47 -15.48 -5.41 5.30
CA PRO A 47 -15.22 -5.79 6.69
C PRO A 47 -13.86 -6.48 6.87
N ASN A 48 -13.42 -7.24 5.87
CA ASN A 48 -12.15 -7.97 5.91
C ASN A 48 -10.95 -7.01 5.89
N ARG A 49 -10.98 -5.98 5.03
CA ARG A 49 -9.94 -4.93 4.98
C ARG A 49 -9.95 -4.08 6.25
N MET A 50 -11.13 -3.77 6.78
CA MET A 50 -11.27 -3.09 8.07
C MET A 50 -10.65 -3.90 9.23
N ALA A 51 -10.80 -5.24 9.25
CA ALA A 51 -10.18 -6.09 10.26
C ALA A 51 -8.65 -6.01 10.20
N VAL A 52 -8.07 -5.97 8.99
CA VAL A 52 -6.63 -5.76 8.79
C VAL A 52 -6.20 -4.38 9.29
N ALA A 53 -6.94 -3.31 8.93
CA ALA A 53 -6.65 -1.95 9.36
C ALA A 53 -6.66 -1.83 10.89
N LYS A 54 -7.67 -2.38 11.57
CA LYS A 54 -7.74 -2.40 13.03
C LYS A 54 -6.57 -3.15 13.67
N LYS A 55 -6.16 -4.29 13.09
CA LYS A 55 -5.01 -5.04 13.61
C LYS A 55 -3.70 -4.29 13.42
N LEU A 56 -3.54 -3.64 12.27
CA LEU A 56 -2.40 -2.81 11.96
C LEU A 56 -2.28 -1.63 12.95
N THR A 57 -3.36 -0.87 13.14
CA THR A 57 -3.35 0.30 14.05
C THR A 57 -3.07 -0.11 15.49
N SER A 58 -3.65 -1.22 15.98
CA SER A 58 -3.32 -1.78 17.30
C SER A 58 -1.83 -2.12 17.44
N ALA A 59 -1.19 -2.62 16.39
CA ALA A 59 0.24 -2.91 16.41
C ALA A 59 1.09 -1.62 16.40
N ILE A 60 0.67 -0.61 15.62
CA ILE A 60 1.28 0.73 15.61
C ILE A 60 1.19 1.37 16.99
N ASP A 61 0.02 1.30 17.63
CA ASP A 61 -0.21 1.86 18.98
C ASP A 61 0.70 1.18 20.00
N SER A 62 0.94 -0.12 19.89
CA SER A 62 1.90 -0.83 20.76
C SER A 62 3.33 -0.31 20.61
N VAL A 63 3.75 0.06 19.38
CA VAL A 63 5.05 0.70 19.15
C VAL A 63 5.09 2.10 19.73
N LYS A 64 4.02 2.90 19.50
CA LYS A 64 3.91 4.28 19.98
C LYS A 64 3.82 4.35 21.51
N ALA A 65 3.26 3.34 22.17
CA ALA A 65 3.22 3.26 23.63
C ALA A 65 4.62 3.16 24.25
N ILE A 66 5.56 2.52 23.56
CA ILE A 66 6.97 2.41 24.00
C ILE A 66 7.76 3.64 23.53
N SER A 67 7.52 4.12 22.31
CA SER A 67 8.21 5.26 21.72
C SER A 67 7.19 6.19 21.05
N PRO A 68 6.71 7.24 21.72
CA PRO A 68 5.68 8.15 21.18
C PRO A 68 6.09 8.85 19.87
N LEU A 69 7.39 9.06 19.66
CA LEU A 69 7.96 9.66 18.46
C LEU A 69 8.55 8.62 17.49
N ALA A 70 8.09 7.37 17.55
CA ALA A 70 8.58 6.32 16.68
C ALA A 70 8.47 6.70 15.20
N LYS A 71 9.55 6.46 14.45
CA LYS A 71 9.61 6.62 13.00
C LYS A 71 9.02 5.36 12.35
N ILE A 72 7.77 5.45 11.92
CA ILE A 72 7.00 4.31 11.41
C ILE A 72 6.67 4.51 9.94
N ILE A 73 6.91 3.47 9.14
CA ILE A 73 6.46 3.32 7.75
C ILE A 73 5.47 2.17 7.71
N VAL A 74 4.36 2.37 7.00
CA VAL A 74 3.47 1.28 6.60
C VAL A 74 3.41 1.28 5.09
N ALA A 75 3.61 0.12 4.47
CA ALA A 75 3.66 -0.06 3.03
C ALA A 75 2.83 -1.27 2.59
N GLY A 76 2.29 -1.24 1.37
CA GLY A 76 1.73 -2.42 0.73
C GLY A 76 0.43 -2.21 -0.01
N GLY A 77 -0.16 -3.32 -0.42
CA GLY A 77 -1.44 -3.38 -1.12
C GLY A 77 -2.59 -3.41 -0.13
N PHE A 78 -3.33 -2.33 -0.03
CA PHE A 78 -4.48 -2.22 0.87
C PHE A 78 -5.79 -2.64 0.20
N ASN A 79 -5.81 -2.69 -1.14
CA ASN A 79 -6.99 -3.01 -1.92
C ASN A 79 -8.20 -2.09 -1.64
N ASP A 80 -7.94 -0.90 -1.13
CA ASP A 80 -8.89 0.19 -0.90
C ASP A 80 -8.27 1.52 -1.34
N TYR A 81 -9.11 2.51 -1.62
CA TYR A 81 -8.71 3.88 -1.93
C TYR A 81 -8.59 4.71 -0.65
N ILE A 82 -7.87 5.83 -0.72
CA ILE A 82 -7.62 6.68 0.46
C ILE A 82 -8.91 7.13 1.16
N ASN A 83 -10.01 7.29 0.45
CA ASN A 83 -11.31 7.68 1.00
C ASN A 83 -12.13 6.50 1.56
N ASP A 84 -11.66 5.26 1.41
CA ASP A 84 -12.33 4.10 1.96
C ASP A 84 -12.12 4.01 3.49
N LYS A 85 -13.12 3.46 4.18
CA LYS A 85 -13.17 3.45 5.65
C LYS A 85 -11.96 2.81 6.33
N SER A 86 -11.36 1.79 5.70
CA SER A 86 -10.19 1.12 6.27
C SER A 86 -8.96 2.02 6.28
N LEU A 87 -8.72 2.81 5.22
CA LEU A 87 -7.60 3.72 5.13
C LEU A 87 -7.83 4.98 5.98
N GLN A 88 -9.06 5.49 5.99
CA GLN A 88 -9.42 6.58 6.89
C GLN A 88 -9.22 6.19 8.37
N TYR A 89 -9.50 4.92 8.73
CA TYR A 89 -9.22 4.42 10.07
C TYR A 89 -7.73 4.46 10.41
N ILE A 90 -6.86 4.13 9.45
CA ILE A 90 -5.40 4.22 9.62
C ILE A 90 -4.96 5.69 9.74
N CYS A 91 -5.48 6.58 8.90
CA CYS A 91 -5.19 8.02 8.98
C CYS A 91 -5.59 8.60 10.34
N ASN A 92 -6.76 8.24 10.84
CA ASN A 92 -7.27 8.72 12.13
C ASN A 92 -6.46 8.21 13.34
N SER A 93 -5.61 7.18 13.16
CA SER A 93 -4.65 6.73 14.18
C SER A 93 -3.33 7.53 14.18
N GLY A 94 -3.28 8.65 13.46
CA GLY A 94 -2.12 9.53 13.38
C GLY A 94 -1.04 9.03 12.41
N MET A 95 -1.46 8.33 11.37
CA MET A 95 -0.62 8.00 10.21
C MET A 95 -1.04 8.89 9.02
N THR A 96 -0.08 9.34 8.22
CA THR A 96 -0.34 10.13 7.02
C THR A 96 -0.03 9.31 5.79
N ASP A 97 -0.98 9.20 4.85
CA ASP A 97 -0.70 8.68 3.51
C ASP A 97 0.17 9.68 2.75
N VAL A 98 1.39 9.30 2.45
CA VAL A 98 2.36 10.10 1.71
C VAL A 98 2.39 9.74 0.22
N SER A 99 1.60 8.76 -0.19
CA SER A 99 1.46 8.32 -1.58
C SER A 99 0.17 8.82 -2.25
N ALA A 100 -0.66 9.58 -1.56
CA ALA A 100 -1.97 10.01 -2.06
C ALA A 100 -1.89 10.74 -3.41
N ASP A 101 -0.85 11.57 -3.61
CA ASP A 101 -0.61 12.33 -4.84
C ASP A 101 0.49 11.70 -5.71
N ALA A 102 0.90 10.45 -5.44
CA ALA A 102 1.94 9.80 -6.22
C ALA A 102 1.48 9.52 -7.65
N HIS A 103 2.30 9.87 -8.61
CA HIS A 103 2.08 9.60 -10.03
C HIS A 103 3.39 9.13 -10.68
N GLY A 104 3.28 8.54 -11.86
CA GLY A 104 4.41 8.13 -12.67
C GLY A 104 4.82 9.22 -13.66
N ASN A 105 5.95 9.00 -14.34
CA ASN A 105 6.48 9.90 -15.36
C ASN A 105 6.28 9.35 -16.78
N ASN A 106 5.84 8.10 -16.93
CA ASN A 106 5.68 7.41 -18.21
C ASN A 106 4.21 7.00 -18.47
N GLY A 107 3.25 7.73 -17.86
CA GLY A 107 1.82 7.58 -18.14
C GLY A 107 1.00 6.88 -17.06
N ALA A 108 1.62 6.32 -16.01
CA ALA A 108 0.89 5.76 -14.88
C ALA A 108 0.27 6.86 -14.01
N LYS A 109 -1.05 6.76 -13.78
CA LYS A 109 -1.81 7.68 -12.92
C LYS A 109 -2.25 7.03 -11.60
N GLY A 110 -1.85 5.79 -11.36
CA GLY A 110 -2.12 4.98 -10.18
C GLY A 110 -1.23 3.74 -10.17
N THR A 111 -1.30 2.95 -9.12
CA THR A 111 -0.48 1.74 -8.99
C THR A 111 -1.08 0.53 -9.70
N TYR A 112 -2.35 0.59 -10.08
CA TYR A 112 -3.09 -0.51 -10.71
C TYR A 112 -4.02 0.04 -11.81
N LYS A 113 -4.16 -0.70 -12.93
CA LYS A 113 -5.10 -0.34 -14.00
C LYS A 113 -6.12 -1.44 -14.22
N PHE A 114 -7.41 -1.08 -14.19
CA PHE A 114 -8.51 -2.00 -14.41
C PHE A 114 -9.54 -1.41 -15.35
N LYS A 115 -9.83 -2.09 -16.46
CA LYS A 115 -10.79 -1.65 -17.50
C LYS A 115 -10.52 -0.21 -17.97
N GLY A 116 -9.25 0.13 -18.19
CA GLY A 116 -8.83 1.44 -18.64
C GLY A 116 -8.63 2.49 -17.55
N GLU A 117 -9.16 2.26 -16.36
CA GLU A 117 -9.10 3.21 -15.25
C GLU A 117 -7.91 2.91 -14.33
N TRP A 118 -7.11 3.94 -14.05
CA TRP A 118 -6.04 3.88 -13.06
C TRP A 118 -6.59 4.06 -11.66
N GLY A 119 -6.10 3.27 -10.72
CA GLY A 119 -6.41 3.38 -9.29
C GLY A 119 -5.18 3.18 -8.42
N SER A 120 -5.16 3.82 -7.26
CA SER A 120 -4.12 3.63 -6.25
C SER A 120 -4.68 2.73 -5.16
N LEU A 121 -4.30 1.44 -5.20
CA LEU A 121 -4.66 0.40 -4.24
C LEU A 121 -3.51 0.06 -3.30
N ASP A 122 -2.33 0.57 -3.61
CA ASP A 122 -1.11 0.46 -2.81
C ASP A 122 -0.81 1.81 -2.18
N HIS A 123 -0.42 1.80 -0.91
CA HIS A 123 -0.22 3.03 -0.14
C HIS A 123 1.04 2.96 0.71
N LEU A 124 1.59 4.15 0.97
CA LEU A 124 2.69 4.38 1.90
C LEU A 124 2.23 5.38 2.97
N PHE A 125 2.20 4.92 4.22
CA PHE A 125 1.90 5.79 5.35
C PHE A 125 3.13 6.03 6.19
N CYS A 126 3.26 7.24 6.71
CA CYS A 126 4.31 7.61 7.67
C CYS A 126 3.71 8.14 8.98
N SER A 127 4.39 7.86 10.10
CA SER A 127 4.12 8.57 11.35
C SER A 127 4.50 10.04 11.23
N ASN A 128 3.93 10.90 12.08
CA ASN A 128 4.23 12.33 12.07
C ASN A 128 5.73 12.63 12.22
N ALA A 129 6.43 11.87 13.05
CA ALA A 129 7.87 12.01 13.25
C ALA A 129 8.68 11.74 11.97
N LEU A 130 8.22 10.84 11.12
CA LEU A 130 8.90 10.50 9.86
C LEU A 130 8.40 11.34 8.68
N ARG A 131 7.14 11.75 8.68
CA ARG A 131 6.52 12.53 7.60
C ARG A 131 7.30 13.80 7.26
N THR A 132 7.83 14.49 8.28
CA THR A 132 8.61 15.74 8.09
C THR A 132 9.92 15.53 7.35
N MET A 133 10.37 14.29 7.23
CA MET A 133 11.58 13.90 6.49
C MET A 133 11.28 13.47 5.04
N VAL A 134 10.01 13.30 4.68
CA VAL A 134 9.61 12.90 3.32
C VAL A 134 9.85 14.07 2.36
N ILE A 135 10.64 13.83 1.31
CA ILE A 135 10.93 14.81 0.24
C ILE A 135 10.24 14.44 -1.08
N GLY A 136 9.64 13.27 -1.18
CA GLY A 136 8.86 12.88 -2.35
C GLY A 136 8.37 11.43 -2.28
N CYS A 137 7.26 11.20 -2.97
CA CYS A 137 6.74 9.87 -3.25
C CYS A 137 6.30 9.82 -4.72
N CYS A 138 6.62 8.74 -5.43
CA CYS A 138 6.22 8.57 -6.81
C CYS A 138 5.92 7.10 -7.13
N ILE A 139 5.20 6.88 -8.24
CA ILE A 139 5.01 5.56 -8.83
C ILE A 139 6.22 5.28 -9.72
N ALA A 140 6.86 4.12 -9.52
CA ALA A 140 7.96 3.68 -10.37
C ALA A 140 7.37 3.03 -11.64
N ASP A 141 7.06 3.85 -12.61
CA ASP A 141 6.50 3.46 -13.90
C ASP A 141 7.59 3.40 -14.99
N TYR A 142 8.71 2.72 -14.68
CA TYR A 142 9.77 2.52 -15.66
C TYR A 142 9.24 1.83 -16.91
N LYS A 143 9.76 2.20 -18.09
CA LYS A 143 9.28 1.68 -19.39
C LYS A 143 9.23 0.15 -19.46
N PHE A 144 10.17 -0.55 -18.82
CA PHE A 144 10.19 -2.01 -18.81
C PHE A 144 9.06 -2.63 -17.94
N LEU A 145 8.45 -1.85 -17.04
CA LEU A 145 7.31 -2.27 -16.21
C LEU A 145 5.95 -2.02 -16.88
N LEU A 146 5.95 -1.42 -18.07
CA LEU A 146 4.76 -0.99 -18.80
C LEU A 146 4.68 -1.69 -20.15
N VAL A 147 3.46 -1.84 -20.63
CA VAL A 147 3.12 -2.20 -22.01
C VAL A 147 2.00 -1.30 -22.49
N ASP A 148 1.81 -1.21 -23.80
CA ASP A 148 0.65 -0.51 -24.38
C ASP A 148 -0.65 -1.23 -24.02
N ASP A 149 -1.69 -0.45 -23.72
CA ASP A 149 -3.04 -0.96 -23.48
C ASP A 149 -3.83 -0.86 -24.80
N ASP A 150 -3.81 -1.92 -25.58
CA ASP A 150 -4.44 -1.99 -26.89
C ASP A 150 -5.97 -1.88 -26.84
N ILE A 151 -6.58 -2.08 -25.66
CA ILE A 151 -8.05 -2.08 -25.52
C ILE A 151 -8.56 -0.70 -25.11
N TYR A 152 -7.91 -0.07 -24.12
CA TYR A 152 -8.36 1.18 -23.51
C TYR A 152 -7.44 2.36 -23.80
N GLY A 153 -6.32 2.12 -24.45
CA GLY A 153 -5.33 3.13 -24.80
C GLY A 153 -4.38 3.51 -23.67
N GLY A 154 -3.29 4.15 -24.04
CA GLY A 154 -2.20 4.50 -23.15
C GLY A 154 -1.42 3.28 -22.72
N VAL A 155 -0.90 3.30 -21.49
CA VAL A 155 -0.08 2.21 -20.94
C VAL A 155 -0.79 1.48 -19.80
N GLU A 156 -0.38 0.24 -19.55
CA GLU A 156 -0.77 -0.55 -18.38
C GLU A 156 0.44 -1.27 -17.78
N PRO A 157 0.36 -1.73 -16.52
CA PRO A 157 1.43 -2.55 -15.94
C PRO A 157 1.68 -3.83 -16.75
N PHE A 158 2.94 -4.15 -16.99
CA PHE A 158 3.34 -5.41 -17.65
C PHE A 158 3.17 -6.57 -16.66
N ARG A 159 1.96 -7.09 -16.61
CA ARG A 159 1.54 -8.13 -15.64
C ARG A 159 2.00 -9.53 -16.02
N ASN A 160 2.22 -10.37 -15.01
CA ASN A 160 2.57 -11.78 -15.20
C ASN A 160 1.42 -12.58 -15.83
N PHE A 161 0.19 -12.32 -15.39
CA PHE A 161 -0.99 -13.05 -15.81
C PHE A 161 -2.15 -12.11 -16.13
N ARG A 162 -2.97 -12.52 -17.09
CA ARG A 162 -4.31 -11.95 -17.34
C ARG A 162 -5.31 -13.11 -17.35
N GLY A 163 -6.04 -13.28 -16.24
CA GLY A 163 -6.77 -14.52 -15.99
C GLY A 163 -5.82 -15.72 -15.90
N ALA A 164 -6.05 -16.75 -16.70
CA ALA A 164 -5.19 -17.95 -16.77
C ALA A 164 -4.00 -17.78 -17.74
N LYS A 165 -3.98 -16.73 -18.57
CA LYS A 165 -2.94 -16.53 -19.58
C LYS A 165 -1.70 -15.94 -18.94
N TYR A 166 -0.56 -16.62 -19.06
CA TYR A 166 0.76 -16.12 -18.68
C TYR A 166 1.28 -15.14 -19.74
N LEU A 167 1.76 -13.99 -19.32
CA LEU A 167 2.22 -12.89 -20.20
C LEU A 167 3.71 -12.59 -20.08
N ASN A 168 4.43 -13.31 -19.20
CA ASN A 168 5.85 -13.13 -18.96
C ASN A 168 6.24 -11.71 -18.52
N GLY A 169 5.34 -10.98 -17.87
CA GLY A 169 5.61 -9.68 -17.31
C GLY A 169 6.05 -9.75 -15.84
N TYR A 170 5.94 -8.64 -15.12
CA TYR A 170 6.43 -8.49 -13.74
C TYR A 170 5.31 -8.54 -12.71
N SER A 171 4.35 -7.60 -12.79
CA SER A 171 3.27 -7.45 -11.82
C SER A 171 2.11 -6.69 -12.46
N ASP A 172 0.91 -6.90 -11.96
CA ASP A 172 -0.27 -6.09 -12.29
C ASP A 172 -0.36 -4.80 -11.46
N HIS A 173 0.57 -4.60 -10.51
CA HIS A 173 0.74 -3.37 -9.76
C HIS A 173 2.13 -2.76 -10.02
N LEU A 174 2.20 -1.42 -9.94
CA LEU A 174 3.46 -0.67 -10.05
C LEU A 174 4.00 -0.34 -8.65
N PRO A 175 5.34 -0.37 -8.45
CA PRO A 175 5.94 -0.04 -7.17
C PRO A 175 5.76 1.45 -6.80
N LEU A 176 5.61 1.71 -5.50
CA LEU A 176 5.75 3.05 -4.92
C LEU A 176 7.16 3.24 -4.38
N VAL A 177 7.71 4.43 -4.61
CA VAL A 177 9.03 4.83 -4.11
C VAL A 177 8.88 6.08 -3.26
N ILE A 178 9.34 6.01 -2.02
CA ILE A 178 9.40 7.14 -1.11
C ILE A 178 10.86 7.56 -0.92
N LYS A 179 11.10 8.86 -0.83
CA LYS A 179 12.42 9.46 -0.58
C LYS A 179 12.38 10.27 0.70
N PHE A 180 13.40 10.11 1.51
CA PHE A 180 13.59 10.87 2.73
C PHE A 180 14.84 11.75 2.62
N LYS A 181 14.81 12.93 3.26
CA LYS A 181 16.04 13.69 3.53
C LYS A 181 16.85 12.95 4.58
N GLN A 182 18.15 13.00 4.42
CA GLN A 182 19.12 12.56 5.45
C GLN A 182 19.26 13.60 6.55
#